data_7e064518a4e6756680f900ae6a8f554a
#
_entry.id   7e064518a4e6756680f900ae6a8f554a
#
_cell.length_a   1.000
_cell.length_b   1.000
_cell.length_c   1.000
_cell.angle_alpha   90.00
_cell.angle_beta   90.00
_cell.angle_gamma   90.00
#
_symmetry.space_group_name_H-M   'P 1'
#
loop_
_entity.id
_entity.type
_entity.pdbx_description
1 polymer ?
#
loop_
_entity_poly.entity_id
_entity_poly.type
_entity_poly.pdbx_seq_one_letter_code
_entity_poly.pdbx_strand_id
1 'polypeptide(L)'
;MDLSQSGINVSVALQDVFSRARAAYTSTRMPTLQSRREALSQLDRLLTENVDEIAAAISADFGNRSLHETKLLEIFPSRTAVLDAKKHVRSWMKSRRSWASMWFLPASTELRPQPLGVIGIIVPWNYPVFLAVAPLAGALAAGNRVLIKMSEFTPKTGALFAKLVAKYFSSDHVAVINGNADVGRDFSALPFDHLLFTGSTEVGKHVMRAAAENLTPVTLELGGKSPAIIGPECKIDEAAEKILFGKCLNAGQTCIAPDYVLLPRAQEQAFAKAAQAVVGRLYPTLLNNPDYTSIISPRHIERLNGYLQDAVARGAMVLPISPANESLEGSQKIAPTLIANVSNDMRVMHEEIFGPILPLVPYDNLDQAIAYVNARPRPLALYYFGNFDDHIQRVLNETVAGGVTINDALLHVSQDHLPFGGVGPSGMGSYHGKFGFDTFSKLKPIYHQPALNGLHLFKPPYGKRFESLIKFLLK
;
A
#
# COMPACT_ATOMS: atom_id res chain seq x y z
N MET A 1 -1.81 -22.78 -5.30
CA MET A 1 -2.66 -23.86 -4.77
C MET A 1 -4.04 -23.28 -4.52
N ASP A 2 -5.08 -23.83 -5.12
CA ASP A 2 -6.46 -23.41 -4.87
C ASP A 2 -7.07 -24.34 -3.81
N LEU A 3 -7.40 -23.80 -2.65
CA LEU A 3 -7.94 -24.54 -1.51
C LEU A 3 -9.47 -24.50 -1.43
N SER A 4 -10.13 -23.73 -2.31
CA SER A 4 -11.61 -23.58 -2.28
C SER A 4 -12.36 -24.80 -2.84
N GLN A 5 -11.71 -25.64 -3.66
CA GLN A 5 -12.35 -26.77 -4.38
C GLN A 5 -11.83 -28.16 -3.94
N SER A 6 -10.83 -28.22 -3.08
CA SER A 6 -10.30 -29.50 -2.61
C SER A 6 -11.05 -29.91 -1.34
N GLY A 7 -11.65 -31.10 -1.29
CA GLY A 7 -12.21 -31.68 -0.05
C GLY A 7 -11.16 -31.93 1.05
N ILE A 8 -10.01 -31.26 0.98
CA ILE A 8 -8.90 -31.25 1.93
C ILE A 8 -9.22 -30.25 3.03
N ASN A 9 -8.93 -30.59 4.28
CA ASN A 9 -9.01 -29.64 5.38
C ASN A 9 -8.04 -28.48 5.11
N VAL A 10 -8.59 -27.29 4.82
CA VAL A 10 -7.86 -26.08 4.44
C VAL A 10 -6.77 -25.74 5.46
N SER A 11 -7.07 -25.83 6.74
CA SER A 11 -6.14 -25.53 7.82
C SER A 11 -4.92 -26.46 7.80
N VAL A 12 -5.13 -27.76 7.54
CA VAL A 12 -4.05 -28.75 7.44
C VAL A 12 -3.14 -28.45 6.25
N ALA A 13 -3.72 -28.11 5.08
CA ALA A 13 -2.96 -27.78 3.89
C ALA A 13 -2.13 -26.50 4.07
N LEU A 14 -2.68 -25.48 4.74
CA LEU A 14 -1.96 -24.24 5.06
C LEU A 14 -0.79 -24.51 6.03
N GLN A 15 -1.01 -25.32 7.06
CA GLN A 15 0.02 -25.71 8.03
C GLN A 15 1.18 -26.48 7.35
N ASP A 16 0.87 -27.36 6.40
CA ASP A 16 1.89 -28.10 5.66
C ASP A 16 2.77 -27.15 4.83
N VAL A 17 2.17 -26.25 4.04
CA VAL A 17 2.91 -25.26 3.24
C VAL A 17 3.77 -24.36 4.14
N PHE A 18 3.20 -23.87 5.25
CA PHE A 18 3.93 -23.05 6.22
C PHE A 18 5.10 -23.83 6.84
N SER A 19 4.88 -25.07 7.25
CA SER A 19 5.91 -25.93 7.87
C SER A 19 7.07 -26.19 6.93
N ARG A 20 6.82 -26.42 5.65
CA ARG A 20 7.87 -26.56 4.63
C ARG A 20 8.69 -25.28 4.47
N ALA A 21 8.05 -24.12 4.37
CA ALA A 21 8.74 -22.85 4.30
C ALA A 21 9.57 -22.57 5.57
N ARG A 22 9.04 -22.92 6.76
CA ARG A 22 9.73 -22.81 8.05
C ARG A 22 10.97 -23.73 8.10
N ALA A 23 10.84 -24.97 7.65
CA ALA A 23 11.96 -25.93 7.59
C ALA A 23 13.04 -25.43 6.63
N ALA A 24 12.67 -24.93 5.44
CA ALA A 24 13.59 -24.37 4.47
C ALA A 24 14.31 -23.12 4.99
N TYR A 25 13.62 -22.24 5.73
CA TYR A 25 14.26 -21.12 6.41
C TYR A 25 15.26 -21.61 7.48
N THR A 26 14.87 -22.58 8.27
CA THR A 26 15.74 -23.10 9.35
C THR A 26 17.02 -23.72 8.82
N SER A 27 16.97 -24.38 7.63
CA SER A 27 18.14 -24.94 6.98
C SER A 27 19.08 -23.87 6.35
N THR A 28 18.54 -22.70 5.99
CA THR A 28 19.31 -21.63 5.32
C THR A 28 18.88 -20.26 5.84
N ARG A 29 19.24 -19.98 7.11
CA ARG A 29 18.82 -18.73 7.82
C ARG A 29 19.41 -17.43 7.25
N MET A 30 20.54 -17.51 6.57
CA MET A 30 21.26 -16.37 6.02
C MET A 30 21.61 -16.62 4.56
N PRO A 31 20.63 -16.48 3.62
CA PRO A 31 20.91 -16.63 2.19
C PRO A 31 21.97 -15.64 1.71
N THR A 32 22.81 -16.09 0.78
CA THR A 32 23.91 -15.31 0.22
C THR A 32 23.37 -14.14 -0.62
N LEU A 33 24.22 -13.15 -0.89
CA LEU A 33 23.89 -12.07 -1.83
C LEU A 33 23.51 -12.61 -3.21
N GLN A 34 24.23 -13.64 -3.70
CA GLN A 34 23.96 -14.26 -4.98
C GLN A 34 22.55 -14.89 -4.99
N SER A 35 22.21 -15.69 -3.98
CA SER A 35 20.90 -16.33 -3.87
C SER A 35 19.75 -15.30 -3.88
N ARG A 36 19.90 -14.16 -3.14
CA ARG A 36 18.90 -13.11 -3.12
C ARG A 36 18.76 -12.40 -4.48
N ARG A 37 19.88 -12.16 -5.16
CA ARG A 37 19.88 -11.58 -6.51
C ARG A 37 19.27 -12.52 -7.55
N GLU A 38 19.49 -13.82 -7.43
CA GLU A 38 18.86 -14.83 -8.27
C GLU A 38 17.35 -14.85 -8.08
N ALA A 39 16.87 -14.84 -6.84
CA ALA A 39 15.44 -14.78 -6.55
C ALA A 39 14.79 -13.50 -7.13
N LEU A 40 15.43 -12.34 -6.99
CA LEU A 40 14.96 -11.09 -7.60
C LEU A 40 15.00 -11.14 -9.13
N SER A 41 16.01 -11.82 -9.72
CA SER A 41 16.08 -12.00 -11.18
C SER A 41 14.99 -12.95 -11.69
N GLN A 42 14.64 -13.97 -10.93
CA GLN A 42 13.51 -14.86 -11.25
C GLN A 42 12.19 -14.10 -11.21
N LEU A 43 12.02 -13.20 -10.22
CA LEU A 43 10.82 -12.35 -10.11
C LEU A 43 10.73 -11.33 -11.27
N ASP A 44 11.84 -10.73 -11.71
CA ASP A 44 11.89 -9.85 -12.90
C ASP A 44 11.49 -10.64 -14.17
N ARG A 45 12.00 -11.85 -14.34
CA ARG A 45 11.64 -12.72 -15.47
C ARG A 45 10.17 -13.14 -15.44
N LEU A 46 9.65 -13.48 -14.27
CA LEU A 46 8.22 -13.79 -14.11
C LEU A 46 7.35 -12.65 -14.65
N LEU A 47 7.70 -11.41 -14.36
CA LEU A 47 6.96 -10.25 -14.85
C LEU A 47 7.16 -10.05 -16.36
N THR A 48 8.41 -10.00 -16.81
CA THR A 48 8.75 -9.59 -18.18
C THR A 48 8.42 -10.63 -19.26
N GLU A 49 8.49 -11.91 -18.91
CA GLU A 49 8.15 -13.00 -19.83
C GLU A 49 6.63 -13.25 -19.95
N ASN A 50 5.78 -12.66 -19.06
CA ASN A 50 4.36 -12.97 -19.01
C ASN A 50 3.46 -11.71 -18.97
N VAL A 51 3.93 -10.56 -19.48
CA VAL A 51 3.24 -9.24 -19.42
C VAL A 51 1.81 -9.31 -19.95
N ASP A 52 1.63 -9.88 -21.16
CA ASP A 52 0.33 -9.89 -21.83
C ASP A 52 -0.64 -10.90 -21.18
N GLU A 53 -0.13 -12.05 -20.71
CA GLU A 53 -0.94 -13.06 -20.01
C GLU A 53 -1.46 -12.50 -18.67
N ILE A 54 -0.61 -11.79 -17.93
CA ILE A 54 -1.00 -11.11 -16.69
C ILE A 54 -2.05 -10.04 -16.95
N ALA A 55 -1.83 -9.17 -17.96
CA ALA A 55 -2.77 -8.11 -18.29
C ALA A 55 -4.13 -8.66 -18.72
N ALA A 56 -4.14 -9.72 -19.52
CA ALA A 56 -5.37 -10.39 -19.95
C ALA A 56 -6.13 -11.03 -18.78
N ALA A 57 -5.43 -11.69 -17.84
CA ALA A 57 -6.06 -12.29 -16.67
C ALA A 57 -6.73 -11.25 -15.77
N ILE A 58 -6.05 -10.13 -15.49
CA ILE A 58 -6.61 -9.03 -14.71
C ILE A 58 -7.82 -8.43 -15.41
N SER A 59 -7.73 -8.13 -16.72
CA SER A 59 -8.85 -7.61 -17.49
C SER A 59 -10.07 -8.55 -17.45
N ALA A 60 -9.82 -9.85 -17.51
CA ALA A 60 -10.88 -10.86 -17.46
C ALA A 60 -11.55 -11.00 -16.09
N ASP A 61 -10.85 -10.69 -14.98
CA ASP A 61 -11.44 -10.65 -13.64
C ASP A 61 -12.33 -9.40 -13.44
N PHE A 62 -11.94 -8.26 -14.01
CA PHE A 62 -12.72 -7.03 -13.96
C PHE A 62 -13.89 -6.99 -14.95
N GLY A 63 -13.97 -7.95 -15.89
CA GLY A 63 -14.88 -7.86 -17.03
C GLY A 63 -14.39 -6.92 -18.12
N ASN A 64 -13.68 -5.87 -17.77
CA ASN A 64 -12.83 -5.02 -18.62
C ASN A 64 -11.93 -4.17 -17.72
N ARG A 65 -10.63 -4.30 -17.89
CA ARG A 65 -9.64 -3.33 -17.40
C ARG A 65 -8.65 -3.06 -18.50
N SER A 66 -8.29 -1.79 -18.69
CA SER A 66 -7.33 -1.40 -19.73
C SER A 66 -6.04 -2.21 -19.61
N LEU A 67 -5.64 -2.86 -20.71
CA LEU A 67 -4.37 -3.57 -20.77
C LEU A 67 -3.18 -2.59 -20.62
N HIS A 68 -3.37 -1.35 -21.08
CA HIS A 68 -2.37 -0.28 -20.96
C HIS A 68 -2.24 0.18 -19.50
N GLU A 69 -3.38 0.41 -18.82
CA GLU A 69 -3.34 0.69 -17.36
C GLU A 69 -2.66 -0.43 -16.58
N THR A 70 -2.96 -1.68 -16.88
CA THR A 70 -2.32 -2.81 -16.21
C THR A 70 -0.80 -2.81 -16.43
N LYS A 71 -0.34 -2.58 -17.65
CA LYS A 71 1.10 -2.47 -17.94
C LYS A 71 1.75 -1.30 -17.18
N LEU A 72 1.08 -0.15 -17.12
CA LEU A 72 1.56 1.07 -16.47
C LEU A 72 1.50 1.01 -14.94
N LEU A 73 0.41 0.47 -14.38
CA LEU A 73 0.12 0.57 -12.94
C LEU A 73 0.43 -0.70 -12.14
N GLU A 74 0.64 -1.83 -12.84
CA GLU A 74 1.00 -3.09 -12.17
C GLU A 74 2.37 -3.61 -12.61
N ILE A 75 2.60 -3.81 -13.92
CA ILE A 75 3.84 -4.44 -14.40
C ILE A 75 5.03 -3.50 -14.24
N PHE A 76 4.90 -2.26 -14.70
CA PHE A 76 5.98 -1.28 -14.64
C PHE A 76 6.45 -1.00 -13.21
N PRO A 77 5.59 -0.62 -12.24
CA PRO A 77 6.03 -0.35 -10.87
C PRO A 77 6.49 -1.63 -10.15
N SER A 78 5.89 -2.79 -10.42
CA SER A 78 6.39 -4.08 -9.90
C SER A 78 7.83 -4.33 -10.32
N ARG A 79 8.11 -4.15 -11.60
CA ARG A 79 9.46 -4.34 -12.15
C ARG A 79 10.44 -3.33 -11.59
N THR A 80 10.03 -2.07 -11.45
CA THR A 80 10.87 -1.00 -10.87
C THR A 80 11.28 -1.37 -9.44
N ALA A 81 10.34 -1.79 -8.61
CA ALA A 81 10.61 -2.24 -7.24
C ALA A 81 11.58 -3.44 -7.19
N VAL A 82 11.43 -4.42 -8.09
CA VAL A 82 12.34 -5.57 -8.19
C VAL A 82 13.74 -5.14 -8.60
N LEU A 83 13.87 -4.26 -9.59
CA LEU A 83 15.16 -3.77 -10.08
C LEU A 83 15.87 -2.90 -9.04
N ASP A 84 15.12 -2.05 -8.31
CA ASP A 84 15.65 -1.26 -7.20
C ASP A 84 16.20 -2.17 -6.10
N ALA A 85 15.44 -3.16 -5.67
CA ALA A 85 15.87 -4.15 -4.68
C ALA A 85 17.12 -4.91 -5.16
N LYS A 86 17.15 -5.38 -6.42
CA LYS A 86 18.30 -6.08 -7.01
C LYS A 86 19.57 -5.22 -7.07
N LYS A 87 19.42 -3.94 -7.37
CA LYS A 87 20.51 -2.96 -7.40
C LYS A 87 21.08 -2.71 -6.01
N HIS A 88 20.21 -2.57 -5.00
CA HIS A 88 20.59 -2.08 -3.70
C HIS A 88 20.77 -3.16 -2.62
N VAL A 89 20.33 -4.42 -2.84
CA VAL A 89 20.39 -5.50 -1.84
C VAL A 89 21.78 -5.68 -1.23
N ARG A 90 22.85 -5.53 -2.02
CA ARG A 90 24.24 -5.61 -1.50
C ARG A 90 24.53 -4.54 -0.44
N SER A 91 24.04 -3.34 -0.63
CA SER A 91 24.24 -2.24 0.32
C SER A 91 23.33 -2.39 1.54
N TRP A 92 22.11 -2.86 1.35
CA TRP A 92 21.13 -3.07 2.42
C TRP A 92 21.55 -4.19 3.38
N MET A 93 22.20 -5.25 2.87
CA MET A 93 22.74 -6.36 3.67
C MET A 93 23.94 -5.99 4.54
N LYS A 94 24.60 -4.84 4.27
CA LYS A 94 25.81 -4.46 5.01
C LYS A 94 25.48 -4.16 6.47
N SER A 95 26.26 -4.77 7.37
CA SER A 95 26.29 -4.37 8.77
C SER A 95 26.83 -2.94 8.90
N ARG A 96 26.17 -2.15 9.75
CA ARG A 96 26.64 -0.81 10.13
C ARG A 96 27.39 -0.92 11.45
N ARG A 97 28.67 -0.55 11.46
CA ARG A 97 29.53 -0.56 12.65
C ARG A 97 29.81 0.87 13.09
N SER A 98 29.86 1.05 14.41
CA SER A 98 30.26 2.28 15.04
C SER A 98 31.00 1.99 16.36
N TRP A 99 31.72 2.98 16.86
CA TRP A 99 32.25 2.93 18.21
C TRP A 99 31.10 2.96 19.21
N ALA A 100 31.29 2.27 20.36
CA ALA A 100 30.43 2.44 21.50
C ALA A 100 30.52 3.89 22.02
N SER A 101 29.63 4.29 22.93
CA SER A 101 29.75 5.61 23.55
C SER A 101 31.09 5.69 24.30
N MET A 102 31.61 6.92 24.47
CA MET A 102 32.96 7.18 25.01
C MET A 102 33.25 6.46 26.32
N TRP A 103 32.24 6.20 27.14
CA TRP A 103 32.37 5.53 28.42
C TRP A 103 32.65 4.03 28.29
N PHE A 104 32.42 3.43 27.14
CA PHE A 104 32.57 2.01 26.86
C PHE A 104 33.69 1.71 25.88
N LEU A 105 34.46 2.74 25.48
CA LEU A 105 35.63 2.52 24.65
C LEU A 105 36.64 1.59 25.33
N PRO A 106 37.31 0.73 24.56
CA PRO A 106 37.39 0.62 23.09
C PRO A 106 36.36 -0.37 22.51
N ALA A 107 35.21 -0.58 23.14
CA ALA A 107 34.13 -1.40 22.61
C ALA A 107 33.56 -0.84 21.28
N SER A 108 32.99 -1.70 20.46
CA SER A 108 32.32 -1.34 19.23
C SER A 108 30.93 -1.92 19.15
N THR A 109 30.08 -1.31 18.31
CA THR A 109 28.73 -1.78 18.08
C THR A 109 28.55 -2.15 16.61
N GLU A 110 27.66 -3.10 16.34
CA GLU A 110 27.27 -3.51 15.00
C GLU A 110 25.75 -3.62 14.94
N LEU A 111 25.16 -3.06 13.90
CA LEU A 111 23.76 -3.27 13.56
C LEU A 111 23.69 -4.14 12.30
N ARG A 112 23.26 -5.40 12.46
CA ARG A 112 23.28 -6.42 11.42
C ARG A 112 21.85 -6.74 10.95
N PRO A 113 21.51 -6.48 9.67
CA PRO A 113 20.27 -6.98 9.10
C PRO A 113 20.27 -8.50 9.01
N GLN A 114 19.17 -9.12 9.42
CA GLN A 114 18.98 -10.56 9.41
C GLN A 114 17.55 -10.87 8.95
N PRO A 115 17.32 -11.88 8.08
CA PRO A 115 15.97 -12.29 7.68
C PRO A 115 15.12 -12.62 8.90
N LEU A 116 13.83 -12.26 8.87
CA LEU A 116 12.89 -12.62 9.93
C LEU A 116 12.55 -14.11 9.89
N GLY A 117 12.23 -14.63 8.72
CA GLY A 117 11.85 -16.05 8.59
C GLY A 117 10.85 -16.31 7.50
N VAL A 118 9.60 -16.59 7.86
CA VAL A 118 8.47 -16.81 6.95
C VAL A 118 7.54 -15.61 7.01
N ILE A 119 7.38 -14.95 5.88
CA ILE A 119 6.54 -13.75 5.73
C ILE A 119 5.21 -14.14 5.08
N GLY A 120 4.11 -13.66 5.64
CA GLY A 120 2.79 -13.71 5.02
C GLY A 120 2.49 -12.40 4.29
N ILE A 121 1.90 -12.48 3.09
CA ILE A 121 1.40 -11.33 2.34
C ILE A 121 -0.03 -11.61 1.92
N ILE A 122 -0.99 -10.76 2.35
CA ILE A 122 -2.38 -10.83 1.93
C ILE A 122 -2.66 -9.69 0.97
N VAL A 123 -3.07 -10.06 -0.25
CA VAL A 123 -3.16 -9.16 -1.40
C VAL A 123 -4.62 -8.82 -1.70
N PRO A 124 -4.96 -7.54 -1.96
CA PRO A 124 -6.29 -7.13 -2.40
C PRO A 124 -6.50 -7.39 -3.89
N TRP A 125 -7.68 -7.07 -4.37
CA TRP A 125 -8.10 -7.31 -5.76
C TRP A 125 -7.79 -6.16 -6.72
N ASN A 126 -7.60 -4.93 -6.23
CA ASN A 126 -7.54 -3.73 -7.08
C ASN A 126 -6.25 -3.59 -7.89
N TYR A 127 -5.11 -3.98 -7.34
CA TYR A 127 -3.81 -4.09 -8.00
C TYR A 127 -3.13 -5.40 -7.59
N PRO A 128 -3.67 -6.56 -8.03
CA PRO A 128 -3.33 -7.85 -7.46
C PRO A 128 -1.88 -8.26 -7.70
N VAL A 129 -1.25 -7.82 -8.79
CA VAL A 129 0.14 -8.15 -9.10
C VAL A 129 1.10 -7.17 -8.44
N PHE A 130 0.87 -5.87 -8.54
CA PHE A 130 1.75 -4.88 -7.91
C PHE A 130 1.80 -5.04 -6.39
N LEU A 131 0.63 -5.21 -5.76
CA LEU A 131 0.54 -5.34 -4.30
C LEU A 131 0.99 -6.72 -3.77
N ALA A 132 1.19 -7.69 -4.66
CA ALA A 132 1.90 -8.93 -4.33
C ALA A 132 3.42 -8.77 -4.51
N VAL A 133 3.85 -8.20 -5.64
CA VAL A 133 5.26 -8.19 -6.06
C VAL A 133 6.10 -7.16 -5.30
N ALA A 134 5.59 -5.96 -5.03
CA ALA A 134 6.36 -4.93 -4.35
C ALA A 134 6.82 -5.38 -2.95
N PRO A 135 5.93 -5.89 -2.06
CA PRO A 135 6.39 -6.44 -0.78
C PRO A 135 7.19 -7.74 -0.94
N LEU A 136 6.88 -8.59 -1.92
CA LEU A 136 7.66 -9.80 -2.21
C LEU A 136 9.11 -9.45 -2.54
N ALA A 137 9.37 -8.42 -3.35
CA ALA A 137 10.72 -7.97 -3.68
C ALA A 137 11.51 -7.57 -2.43
N GLY A 138 10.90 -6.81 -1.50
CA GLY A 138 11.49 -6.46 -0.21
C GLY A 138 11.80 -7.68 0.66
N ALA A 139 10.86 -8.63 0.75
CA ALA A 139 10.99 -9.85 1.53
C ALA A 139 12.08 -10.80 0.98
N LEU A 140 12.17 -10.95 -0.34
CA LEU A 140 13.24 -11.73 -1.01
C LEU A 140 14.61 -11.05 -0.87
N ALA A 141 14.67 -9.72 -1.00
CA ALA A 141 15.91 -8.98 -0.76
C ALA A 141 16.39 -9.14 0.69
N ALA A 142 15.47 -9.16 1.67
CA ALA A 142 15.79 -9.45 3.06
C ALA A 142 16.18 -10.91 3.31
N GLY A 143 15.85 -11.84 2.40
CA GLY A 143 16.22 -13.25 2.44
C GLY A 143 15.22 -14.16 3.13
N ASN A 144 13.95 -13.79 3.14
CA ASN A 144 12.86 -14.54 3.75
C ASN A 144 12.25 -15.60 2.80
N ARG A 145 11.44 -16.49 3.38
CA ARG A 145 10.47 -17.34 2.70
C ARG A 145 9.12 -16.62 2.70
N VAL A 146 8.33 -16.78 1.64
CA VAL A 146 7.11 -15.96 1.50
C VAL A 146 5.91 -16.81 1.11
N LEU A 147 4.80 -16.63 1.82
CA LEU A 147 3.49 -17.13 1.45
C LEU A 147 2.60 -15.96 1.07
N ILE A 148 1.91 -16.07 -0.08
CA ILE A 148 1.06 -15.00 -0.61
C ILE A 148 -0.36 -15.51 -0.71
N LYS A 149 -1.32 -14.85 -0.08
CA LYS A 149 -2.76 -15.10 -0.22
C LYS A 149 -3.35 -14.07 -1.19
N MET A 150 -3.75 -14.55 -2.38
CA MET A 150 -4.41 -13.72 -3.40
C MET A 150 -5.88 -13.50 -3.07
N SER A 151 -6.45 -12.42 -3.60
CA SER A 151 -7.85 -12.09 -3.40
C SER A 151 -8.80 -13.06 -4.14
N GLU A 152 -9.91 -13.39 -3.54
CA GLU A 152 -11.00 -14.17 -4.13
C GLU A 152 -11.77 -13.39 -5.22
N PHE A 153 -11.66 -12.07 -5.24
CA PHE A 153 -12.30 -11.23 -6.28
C PHE A 153 -11.55 -11.24 -7.62
N THR A 154 -10.30 -11.74 -7.64
CA THR A 154 -9.49 -11.86 -8.85
C THR A 154 -9.01 -13.30 -9.06
N PRO A 155 -9.94 -14.26 -9.25
CA PRO A 155 -9.62 -15.70 -9.27
C PRO A 155 -8.75 -16.10 -10.48
N LYS A 156 -8.96 -15.51 -11.66
CA LYS A 156 -8.17 -15.81 -12.87
C LYS A 156 -6.72 -15.32 -12.69
N THR A 157 -6.55 -14.11 -12.17
CA THR A 157 -5.23 -13.55 -11.83
C THR A 157 -4.55 -14.39 -10.75
N GLY A 158 -5.28 -14.75 -9.69
CA GLY A 158 -4.74 -15.58 -8.61
C GLY A 158 -4.28 -16.96 -9.10
N ALA A 159 -5.06 -17.62 -9.97
CA ALA A 159 -4.69 -18.89 -10.56
C ALA A 159 -3.45 -18.78 -11.47
N LEU A 160 -3.43 -17.76 -12.33
CA LEU A 160 -2.27 -17.48 -13.18
C LEU A 160 -1.02 -17.18 -12.35
N PHE A 161 -1.12 -16.30 -11.37
CA PHE A 161 0.02 -15.91 -10.53
C PHE A 161 0.58 -17.11 -9.75
N ALA A 162 -0.29 -17.99 -9.23
CA ALA A 162 0.12 -19.23 -8.60
C ALA A 162 0.90 -20.17 -9.58
N LYS A 163 0.42 -20.32 -10.81
CA LYS A 163 1.09 -21.08 -11.86
C LYS A 163 2.47 -20.48 -12.20
N LEU A 164 2.53 -19.15 -12.36
CA LEU A 164 3.77 -18.45 -12.68
C LEU A 164 4.78 -18.56 -11.52
N VAL A 165 4.36 -18.31 -10.28
CA VAL A 165 5.24 -18.46 -9.12
C VAL A 165 5.80 -19.87 -9.03
N ALA A 166 4.99 -20.91 -9.23
CA ALA A 166 5.47 -22.29 -9.21
C ALA A 166 6.45 -22.64 -10.36
N LYS A 167 6.42 -21.89 -11.47
CA LYS A 167 7.40 -22.04 -12.58
C LYS A 167 8.78 -21.48 -12.23
N TYR A 168 8.84 -20.40 -11.43
CA TYR A 168 10.08 -19.67 -11.15
C TYR A 168 10.64 -19.93 -9.75
N PHE A 169 9.82 -20.38 -8.79
CA PHE A 169 10.22 -20.59 -7.39
C PHE A 169 9.80 -21.98 -6.90
N SER A 170 10.61 -22.56 -6.02
CA SER A 170 10.20 -23.72 -5.23
C SER A 170 9.11 -23.32 -4.22
N SER A 171 8.20 -24.23 -3.93
CA SER A 171 7.06 -23.97 -3.04
C SER A 171 7.43 -23.74 -1.58
N ASP A 172 8.66 -24.06 -1.19
CA ASP A 172 9.23 -23.77 0.13
C ASP A 172 9.96 -22.42 0.17
N HIS A 173 10.14 -21.77 -1.00
CA HIS A 173 10.71 -20.42 -1.10
C HIS A 173 9.61 -19.36 -1.25
N VAL A 174 8.75 -19.50 -2.27
CA VAL A 174 7.58 -18.64 -2.48
C VAL A 174 6.38 -19.52 -2.84
N ALA A 175 5.31 -19.42 -2.09
CA ALA A 175 4.07 -20.14 -2.36
C ALA A 175 2.87 -19.18 -2.45
N VAL A 176 1.97 -19.46 -3.40
CA VAL A 176 0.72 -18.70 -3.59
C VAL A 176 -0.46 -19.54 -3.20
N ILE A 177 -1.31 -19.00 -2.37
CA ILE A 177 -2.54 -19.58 -1.86
C ILE A 177 -3.73 -18.81 -2.43
N ASN A 178 -4.63 -19.51 -3.08
CA ASN A 178 -5.94 -19.01 -3.52
C ASN A 178 -7.03 -19.60 -2.61
N GLY A 179 -8.15 -18.91 -2.51
CA GLY A 179 -9.29 -19.34 -1.72
C GLY A 179 -10.11 -18.15 -1.24
N ASN A 180 -11.24 -18.44 -0.63
CA ASN A 180 -12.22 -17.47 -0.12
C ASN A 180 -11.76 -16.75 1.16
N ALA A 181 -12.66 -15.96 1.76
CA ALA A 181 -12.40 -15.22 2.99
C ALA A 181 -12.05 -16.13 4.20
N ASP A 182 -12.59 -17.37 4.25
CA ASP A 182 -12.27 -18.31 5.32
C ASP A 182 -10.80 -18.76 5.24
N VAL A 183 -10.31 -19.03 4.02
CA VAL A 183 -8.88 -19.31 3.79
C VAL A 183 -8.04 -18.10 4.20
N GLY A 184 -8.50 -16.87 3.94
CA GLY A 184 -7.83 -15.63 4.40
C GLY A 184 -7.74 -15.52 5.92
N ARG A 185 -8.81 -15.89 6.62
CA ARG A 185 -8.85 -15.92 8.09
C ARG A 185 -7.85 -16.95 8.64
N ASP A 186 -7.88 -18.18 8.13
CA ASP A 186 -7.00 -19.26 8.58
C ASP A 186 -5.53 -18.94 8.24
N PHE A 187 -5.27 -18.31 7.09
CA PHE A 187 -3.95 -17.80 6.71
C PHE A 187 -3.44 -16.75 7.71
N SER A 188 -4.31 -15.82 8.14
CA SER A 188 -3.93 -14.77 9.11
C SER A 188 -3.58 -15.31 10.49
N ALA A 189 -4.05 -16.52 10.83
CA ALA A 189 -3.79 -17.20 12.09
C ALA A 189 -2.48 -18.03 12.09
N LEU A 190 -1.78 -18.14 10.95
CA LEU A 190 -0.49 -18.83 10.91
C LEU A 190 0.59 -18.02 11.65
N PRO A 191 1.54 -18.71 12.35
CA PRO A 191 2.57 -18.04 13.17
C PRO A 191 3.71 -17.49 12.27
N PHE A 192 3.40 -16.52 11.42
CA PHE A 192 4.37 -15.80 10.60
C PHE A 192 5.36 -15.00 11.46
N ASP A 193 6.54 -14.76 10.92
CA ASP A 193 7.51 -13.84 11.54
C ASP A 193 7.19 -12.37 11.20
N HIS A 194 6.38 -12.13 10.18
CA HIS A 194 5.74 -10.87 9.85
C HIS A 194 4.56 -11.12 8.90
N LEU A 195 3.48 -10.36 9.04
CA LEU A 195 2.32 -10.43 8.16
C LEU A 195 2.03 -9.04 7.58
N LEU A 196 2.10 -8.93 6.25
CA LEU A 196 1.66 -7.73 5.54
C LEU A 196 0.26 -7.97 4.98
N PHE A 197 -0.63 -7.05 5.25
CA PHE A 197 -2.00 -7.04 4.76
C PHE A 197 -2.29 -5.73 4.04
N THR A 198 -2.86 -5.82 2.84
CA THR A 198 -3.42 -4.68 2.11
C THR A 198 -4.92 -4.93 1.89
N GLY A 199 -5.76 -3.97 2.29
CA GLY A 199 -7.22 -4.10 2.16
C GLY A 199 -8.00 -3.08 2.98
N SER A 200 -9.26 -3.38 3.29
CA SER A 200 -10.10 -2.47 4.07
C SER A 200 -9.71 -2.42 5.55
N THR A 201 -9.98 -1.29 6.19
CA THR A 201 -9.69 -1.06 7.62
C THR A 201 -10.38 -2.12 8.51
N GLU A 202 -11.61 -2.50 8.19
CA GLU A 202 -12.34 -3.49 9.00
C GLU A 202 -11.69 -4.89 8.91
N VAL A 203 -11.29 -5.31 7.71
CA VAL A 203 -10.58 -6.60 7.55
C VAL A 203 -9.18 -6.52 8.20
N GLY A 204 -8.49 -5.39 8.08
CA GLY A 204 -7.20 -5.17 8.76
C GLY A 204 -7.26 -5.35 10.27
N LYS A 205 -8.33 -4.90 10.92
CA LYS A 205 -8.57 -5.13 12.36
C LYS A 205 -8.70 -6.64 12.68
N HIS A 206 -9.36 -7.42 11.82
CA HIS A 206 -9.47 -8.87 12.00
C HIS A 206 -8.11 -9.56 11.83
N VAL A 207 -7.35 -9.17 10.80
CA VAL A 207 -5.98 -9.69 10.56
C VAL A 207 -5.08 -9.38 11.76
N MET A 208 -5.12 -8.17 12.27
CA MET A 208 -4.33 -7.76 13.45
C MET A 208 -4.70 -8.58 14.70
N ARG A 209 -5.99 -8.83 14.94
CA ARG A 209 -6.43 -9.68 16.07
C ARG A 209 -5.92 -11.11 15.91
N ALA A 210 -6.03 -11.71 14.73
CA ALA A 210 -5.53 -13.07 14.48
C ALA A 210 -4.00 -13.16 14.65
N ALA A 211 -3.26 -12.16 14.14
CA ALA A 211 -1.80 -12.08 14.29
C ALA A 211 -1.35 -11.93 15.74
N ALA A 212 -2.13 -11.25 16.58
CA ALA A 212 -1.82 -11.03 18.00
C ALA A 212 -1.72 -12.33 18.80
N GLU A 213 -2.47 -13.37 18.45
CA GLU A 213 -2.44 -14.67 19.11
C GLU A 213 -1.04 -15.34 19.03
N ASN A 214 -0.28 -15.01 18.00
CA ASN A 214 1.07 -15.51 17.76
C ASN A 214 2.16 -14.45 18.01
N LEU A 215 1.80 -13.25 18.48
CA LEU A 215 2.69 -12.07 18.54
C LEU A 215 3.35 -11.76 17.21
N THR A 216 2.67 -12.07 16.10
CA THR A 216 3.16 -11.77 14.75
C THR A 216 3.09 -10.26 14.49
N PRO A 217 4.23 -9.59 14.20
CA PRO A 217 4.21 -8.19 13.79
C PRO A 217 3.45 -8.02 12.47
N VAL A 218 2.69 -6.92 12.35
CA VAL A 218 1.90 -6.63 11.14
C VAL A 218 2.30 -5.32 10.49
N THR A 219 2.27 -5.30 9.16
CA THR A 219 2.16 -4.09 8.35
C THR A 219 0.77 -4.06 7.74
N LEU A 220 0.03 -3.00 7.98
CA LEU A 220 -1.34 -2.83 7.50
C LEU A 220 -1.39 -1.65 6.52
N GLU A 221 -1.69 -1.95 5.27
CA GLU A 221 -1.91 -0.97 4.21
C GLU A 221 -3.41 -0.88 3.96
N LEU A 222 -4.01 0.16 4.50
CA LEU A 222 -5.44 0.34 4.52
C LEU A 222 -5.82 1.50 3.60
N GLY A 223 -7.10 1.81 3.54
CA GLY A 223 -7.56 2.93 2.72
C GLY A 223 -7.77 4.22 3.51
N GLY A 224 -8.76 4.92 3.09
CA GLY A 224 -9.20 6.17 3.73
C GLY A 224 -9.72 7.15 2.72
N LYS A 225 -10.24 8.29 3.21
CA LYS A 225 -10.75 9.36 2.36
C LYS A 225 -9.65 10.35 2.04
N SER A 226 -8.91 10.09 0.96
CA SER A 226 -7.77 10.91 0.51
C SER A 226 -8.24 12.26 -0.06
N PRO A 227 -7.98 13.40 0.61
CA PRO A 227 -8.37 14.71 0.14
C PRO A 227 -7.49 15.21 -1.01
N ALA A 228 -8.09 15.92 -1.98
CA ALA A 228 -7.38 16.79 -2.89
C ALA A 228 -7.73 18.25 -2.54
N ILE A 229 -6.76 19.03 -2.08
CA ILE A 229 -6.93 20.43 -1.69
C ILE A 229 -6.43 21.30 -2.84
N ILE A 230 -7.28 22.12 -3.41
CA ILE A 230 -6.93 23.11 -4.45
C ILE A 230 -6.73 24.45 -3.76
N GLY A 231 -5.51 24.97 -3.77
CA GLY A 231 -5.18 26.30 -3.22
C GLY A 231 -5.86 27.43 -3.98
N PRO A 232 -6.11 28.59 -3.32
CA PRO A 232 -6.83 29.71 -3.95
C PRO A 232 -6.14 30.29 -5.18
N GLU A 233 -4.83 30.16 -5.25
CA GLU A 233 -3.96 30.63 -6.35
C GLU A 233 -3.81 29.62 -7.50
N CYS A 234 -4.32 28.40 -7.32
CA CYS A 234 -4.14 27.33 -8.29
C CYS A 234 -4.98 27.56 -9.54
N LYS A 235 -4.43 27.25 -10.72
CA LYS A 235 -5.19 27.18 -11.95
C LYS A 235 -6.09 25.94 -11.94
N ILE A 236 -7.38 26.19 -11.95
CA ILE A 236 -8.38 25.15 -11.77
C ILE A 236 -8.32 24.06 -12.84
N ASP A 237 -8.03 24.42 -14.09
CA ASP A 237 -7.94 23.47 -15.20
C ASP A 237 -6.78 22.49 -15.03
N GLU A 238 -5.62 22.98 -14.54
CA GLU A 238 -4.44 22.13 -14.27
C GLU A 238 -4.71 21.17 -13.11
N ALA A 239 -5.36 21.64 -12.04
CA ALA A 239 -5.74 20.78 -10.91
C ALA A 239 -6.79 19.75 -11.33
N ALA A 240 -7.84 20.16 -12.07
CA ALA A 240 -8.87 19.27 -12.56
C ALA A 240 -8.30 18.15 -13.44
N GLU A 241 -7.38 18.47 -14.34
CA GLU A 241 -6.69 17.49 -15.19
C GLU A 241 -6.08 16.35 -14.37
N LYS A 242 -5.26 16.69 -13.36
CA LYS A 242 -4.52 15.74 -12.55
C LYS A 242 -5.40 14.97 -11.57
N ILE A 243 -6.38 15.67 -10.97
CA ILE A 243 -7.32 15.05 -10.03
C ILE A 243 -8.21 14.04 -10.78
N LEU A 244 -8.78 14.41 -11.93
CA LEU A 244 -9.66 13.54 -12.71
C LEU A 244 -8.87 12.38 -13.34
N PHE A 245 -7.66 12.61 -13.83
CA PHE A 245 -6.79 11.53 -14.28
C PHE A 245 -6.56 10.52 -13.16
N GLY A 246 -6.10 10.96 -11.98
CA GLY A 246 -5.88 10.09 -10.82
C GLY A 246 -7.16 9.41 -10.31
N LYS A 247 -8.31 10.09 -10.42
CA LYS A 247 -9.62 9.54 -10.03
C LYS A 247 -10.13 8.49 -11.00
N CYS A 248 -9.89 8.64 -12.30
CA CYS A 248 -10.41 7.74 -13.32
C CYS A 248 -9.54 6.49 -13.54
N LEU A 249 -8.25 6.51 -13.16
CA LEU A 249 -7.40 5.31 -13.17
C LEU A 249 -8.06 4.19 -12.37
N ASN A 250 -8.15 3.01 -12.96
CA ASN A 250 -8.85 1.85 -12.39
C ASN A 250 -10.30 2.17 -11.95
N ALA A 251 -10.94 3.14 -12.62
CA ALA A 251 -12.27 3.69 -12.26
C ALA A 251 -12.33 4.13 -10.76
N GLY A 252 -11.26 4.68 -10.22
CA GLY A 252 -11.19 5.14 -8.83
C GLY A 252 -11.09 4.03 -7.78
N GLN A 253 -10.92 2.78 -8.19
CA GLN A 253 -10.76 1.62 -7.30
C GLN A 253 -9.31 1.52 -6.79
N THR A 254 -8.85 2.59 -6.14
CA THR A 254 -7.46 2.79 -5.71
C THR A 254 -7.45 3.42 -4.31
N CYS A 255 -6.70 2.83 -3.39
CA CYS A 255 -6.62 3.27 -1.97
C CYS A 255 -6.13 4.72 -1.80
N ILE A 256 -5.41 5.24 -2.79
CA ILE A 256 -4.92 6.62 -2.83
C ILE A 256 -5.63 7.48 -3.89
N ALA A 257 -6.72 7.02 -4.54
CA ALA A 257 -7.47 7.88 -5.44
C ALA A 257 -8.01 9.12 -4.70
N PRO A 258 -8.01 10.31 -5.29
CA PRO A 258 -8.70 11.46 -4.71
C PRO A 258 -10.14 11.07 -4.35
N ASP A 259 -10.47 11.13 -3.05
CA ASP A 259 -11.77 10.66 -2.56
C ASP A 259 -12.79 11.79 -2.46
N TYR A 260 -12.32 13.01 -2.21
CA TYR A 260 -13.07 14.26 -2.31
C TYR A 260 -12.15 15.43 -2.63
N VAL A 261 -12.71 16.53 -3.14
CA VAL A 261 -11.98 17.75 -3.48
C VAL A 261 -12.40 18.90 -2.55
N LEU A 262 -11.42 19.49 -1.88
CA LEU A 262 -11.56 20.78 -1.19
C LEU A 262 -11.12 21.88 -2.15
N LEU A 263 -11.99 22.84 -2.44
CA LEU A 263 -11.72 23.90 -3.41
C LEU A 263 -12.34 25.24 -2.97
N PRO A 264 -11.76 26.38 -3.39
CA PRO A 264 -12.37 27.68 -3.16
C PRO A 264 -13.81 27.74 -3.72
N ARG A 265 -14.75 28.23 -2.91
CA ARG A 265 -16.19 28.27 -3.29
C ARG A 265 -16.43 28.92 -4.65
N ALA A 266 -15.72 29.99 -4.95
CA ALA A 266 -15.84 30.69 -6.24
C ALA A 266 -15.39 29.86 -7.45
N GLN A 267 -14.65 28.78 -7.24
CA GLN A 267 -14.10 27.95 -8.32
C GLN A 267 -14.90 26.65 -8.56
N GLU A 268 -15.95 26.36 -7.79
CA GLU A 268 -16.70 25.11 -7.88
C GLU A 268 -17.27 24.85 -9.29
N GLN A 269 -17.92 25.86 -9.87
CA GLN A 269 -18.47 25.72 -11.24
C GLN A 269 -17.39 25.59 -12.30
N ALA A 270 -16.27 26.32 -12.15
CA ALA A 270 -15.14 26.21 -13.05
C ALA A 270 -14.52 24.80 -13.02
N PHE A 271 -14.37 24.24 -11.79
CA PHE A 271 -13.90 22.87 -11.63
C PHE A 271 -14.83 21.85 -12.28
N ALA A 272 -16.14 21.97 -12.09
CA ALA A 272 -17.11 21.05 -12.70
C ALA A 272 -17.04 21.10 -14.23
N LYS A 273 -16.91 22.29 -14.82
CA LYS A 273 -16.72 22.46 -16.27
C LYS A 273 -15.40 21.87 -16.77
N ALA A 274 -14.31 22.12 -16.07
CA ALA A 274 -13.00 21.57 -16.39
C ALA A 274 -13.01 20.03 -16.30
N ALA A 275 -13.63 19.45 -15.27
CA ALA A 275 -13.79 18.01 -15.09
C ALA A 275 -14.53 17.36 -16.27
N GLN A 276 -15.62 17.97 -16.75
CA GLN A 276 -16.34 17.51 -17.94
C GLN A 276 -15.45 17.49 -19.17
N ALA A 277 -14.67 18.55 -19.40
CA ALA A 277 -13.75 18.65 -20.51
C ALA A 277 -12.63 17.61 -20.46
N VAL A 278 -12.06 17.39 -19.27
CA VAL A 278 -11.02 16.38 -19.03
C VAL A 278 -11.53 14.97 -19.30
N VAL A 279 -12.67 14.60 -18.70
CA VAL A 279 -13.25 13.26 -18.89
C VAL A 279 -13.63 13.05 -20.37
N GLY A 280 -14.23 14.05 -21.02
CA GLY A 280 -14.59 13.98 -22.45
C GLY A 280 -13.38 13.75 -23.36
N ARG A 281 -12.22 14.30 -23.01
CA ARG A 281 -10.99 14.11 -23.76
C ARG A 281 -10.32 12.75 -23.46
N LEU A 282 -10.28 12.33 -22.19
CA LEU A 282 -9.65 11.07 -21.79
C LEU A 282 -10.49 9.84 -22.17
N TYR A 283 -11.80 9.95 -22.03
CA TYR A 283 -12.76 8.85 -22.26
C TYR A 283 -13.94 9.35 -23.09
N PRO A 284 -13.80 9.52 -24.42
CA PRO A 284 -14.89 10.03 -25.30
C PRO A 284 -16.14 9.17 -25.27
N THR A 285 -15.98 7.89 -25.00
CA THR A 285 -17.05 6.91 -24.73
C THR A 285 -16.75 6.17 -23.45
N LEU A 286 -17.72 5.52 -22.82
CA LEU A 286 -17.54 4.76 -21.60
C LEU A 286 -17.90 3.28 -21.79
N LEU A 287 -19.08 2.98 -22.34
CA LEU A 287 -19.67 1.64 -22.36
C LEU A 287 -18.75 0.61 -23.01
N ASN A 288 -18.33 0.84 -24.24
CA ASN A 288 -17.49 -0.06 -25.02
C ASN A 288 -16.01 0.41 -25.08
N ASN A 289 -15.62 1.36 -24.22
CA ASN A 289 -14.26 1.86 -24.18
C ASN A 289 -13.34 0.85 -23.47
N PRO A 290 -12.32 0.28 -24.14
CA PRO A 290 -11.40 -0.66 -23.53
C PRO A 290 -10.49 -0.02 -22.48
N ASP A 291 -10.29 1.32 -22.55
CA ASP A 291 -9.43 2.05 -21.62
C ASP A 291 -10.17 2.54 -20.36
N TYR A 292 -11.51 2.47 -20.31
CA TYR A 292 -12.28 2.80 -19.13
C TYR A 292 -12.65 1.53 -18.36
N THR A 293 -12.06 1.38 -17.19
CA THR A 293 -12.13 0.16 -16.37
C THR A 293 -13.53 -0.05 -15.76
N SER A 294 -13.97 -1.31 -15.70
CA SER A 294 -15.21 -1.74 -15.05
C SER A 294 -15.06 -1.79 -13.52
N ILE A 295 -16.16 -1.71 -12.81
CA ILE A 295 -16.21 -2.00 -11.37
C ILE A 295 -16.13 -3.52 -11.17
N ILE A 296 -15.29 -3.95 -10.23
CA ILE A 296 -14.88 -5.36 -10.04
C ILE A 296 -16.04 -6.34 -9.87
N SER A 297 -17.16 -5.94 -9.27
CA SER A 297 -18.27 -6.85 -9.01
C SER A 297 -19.61 -6.13 -8.86
N PRO A 298 -20.74 -6.85 -9.04
CA PRO A 298 -22.09 -6.31 -8.83
C PRO A 298 -22.28 -5.71 -7.43
N ARG A 299 -21.75 -6.35 -6.39
CA ARG A 299 -21.82 -5.84 -5.00
C ARG A 299 -21.18 -4.46 -4.86
N HIS A 300 -20.06 -4.21 -5.56
CA HIS A 300 -19.41 -2.90 -5.52
C HIS A 300 -20.20 -1.86 -6.32
N ILE A 301 -20.85 -2.24 -7.41
CA ILE A 301 -21.77 -1.38 -8.17
C ILE A 301 -22.95 -0.96 -7.30
N GLU A 302 -23.60 -1.91 -6.62
CA GLU A 302 -24.72 -1.64 -5.70
C GLU A 302 -24.30 -0.66 -4.59
N ARG A 303 -23.12 -0.86 -4.00
CA ARG A 303 -22.58 0.02 -2.97
C ARG A 303 -22.40 1.45 -3.49
N LEU A 304 -21.80 1.60 -4.68
CA LEU A 304 -21.56 2.91 -5.29
C LEU A 304 -22.88 3.60 -5.68
N ASN A 305 -23.82 2.88 -6.28
CA ASN A 305 -25.15 3.39 -6.57
C ASN A 305 -25.90 3.80 -5.28
N GLY A 306 -25.72 3.04 -4.20
CA GLY A 306 -26.27 3.38 -2.89
C GLY A 306 -25.75 4.71 -2.34
N TYR A 307 -24.48 5.05 -2.61
CA TYR A 307 -23.93 6.38 -2.25
C TYR A 307 -24.58 7.50 -3.05
N LEU A 308 -24.80 7.30 -4.35
CA LEU A 308 -25.45 8.30 -5.21
C LEU A 308 -26.92 8.51 -4.79
N GLN A 309 -27.63 7.43 -4.49
CA GLN A 309 -29.02 7.50 -4.02
C GLN A 309 -29.14 8.22 -2.67
N ASP A 310 -28.27 7.88 -1.70
CA ASP A 310 -28.22 8.54 -0.40
C ASP A 310 -27.92 10.04 -0.55
N ALA A 311 -26.98 10.40 -1.42
CA ALA A 311 -26.61 11.80 -1.67
C ALA A 311 -27.80 12.59 -2.26
N VAL A 312 -28.48 12.05 -3.28
CA VAL A 312 -29.69 12.68 -3.86
C VAL A 312 -30.81 12.82 -2.83
N ALA A 313 -31.07 11.78 -2.04
CA ALA A 313 -32.11 11.82 -1.00
C ALA A 313 -31.84 12.88 0.07
N ARG A 314 -30.58 13.28 0.28
CA ARG A 314 -30.14 14.33 1.21
C ARG A 314 -29.92 15.69 0.54
N GLY A 315 -30.34 15.86 -0.72
CA GLY A 315 -30.32 17.15 -1.42
C GLY A 315 -29.02 17.51 -2.13
N ALA A 316 -28.11 16.55 -2.32
CA ALA A 316 -26.93 16.79 -3.14
C ALA A 316 -27.28 16.83 -4.63
N MET A 317 -26.47 17.55 -5.38
CA MET A 317 -26.52 17.58 -6.85
C MET A 317 -25.53 16.54 -7.41
N VAL A 318 -26.05 15.49 -8.02
CA VAL A 318 -25.25 14.44 -8.67
C VAL A 318 -25.09 14.77 -10.15
N LEU A 319 -23.86 14.87 -10.61
CA LEU A 319 -23.46 15.29 -11.95
C LEU A 319 -22.65 14.19 -12.64
N PRO A 320 -23.28 13.18 -13.26
CA PRO A 320 -22.57 12.18 -14.03
C PRO A 320 -21.97 12.78 -15.30
N ILE A 321 -20.74 12.38 -15.62
CA ILE A 321 -20.02 12.81 -16.83
C ILE A 321 -20.03 11.66 -17.82
N SER A 322 -20.96 11.68 -18.76
CA SER A 322 -21.08 10.73 -19.87
C SER A 322 -20.94 11.48 -21.19
N PRO A 323 -19.73 11.59 -21.75
CA PRO A 323 -19.47 12.45 -22.92
C PRO A 323 -20.32 12.11 -24.15
N ALA A 324 -20.55 10.82 -24.38
CA ALA A 324 -21.40 10.34 -25.48
C ALA A 324 -22.88 10.13 -25.10
N ASN A 325 -23.31 10.57 -23.90
CA ASN A 325 -24.66 10.35 -23.37
C ASN A 325 -25.10 8.86 -23.38
N GLU A 326 -24.15 7.95 -23.14
CA GLU A 326 -24.40 6.51 -23.14
C GLU A 326 -25.20 6.07 -21.88
N SER A 327 -26.13 5.14 -22.08
CA SER A 327 -26.70 4.40 -20.93
C SER A 327 -25.69 3.33 -20.48
N LEU A 328 -25.32 3.37 -19.22
CA LEU A 328 -24.46 2.36 -18.59
C LEU A 328 -25.28 1.34 -17.78
N GLU A 329 -26.60 1.41 -17.85
CA GLU A 329 -27.51 0.48 -17.17
C GLU A 329 -27.24 -0.97 -17.59
N GLY A 330 -27.19 -1.87 -16.63
CA GLY A 330 -26.87 -3.29 -16.88
C GLY A 330 -25.40 -3.59 -17.17
N SER A 331 -24.54 -2.56 -17.29
CA SER A 331 -23.09 -2.75 -17.44
C SER A 331 -22.37 -2.75 -16.08
N GLN A 332 -21.10 -3.19 -16.09
CA GLN A 332 -20.21 -3.08 -14.93
C GLN A 332 -19.49 -1.72 -14.84
N LYS A 333 -19.94 -0.70 -15.58
CA LYS A 333 -19.31 0.62 -15.59
C LYS A 333 -20.20 1.66 -14.93
N ILE A 334 -19.57 2.59 -14.22
CA ILE A 334 -20.20 3.77 -13.61
C ILE A 334 -19.50 5.00 -14.20
N ALA A 335 -20.26 5.97 -14.70
CA ALA A 335 -19.68 7.20 -15.22
C ALA A 335 -18.93 7.96 -14.11
N PRO A 336 -17.80 8.61 -14.43
CA PRO A 336 -17.20 9.57 -13.51
C PRO A 336 -18.25 10.60 -13.09
N THR A 337 -18.45 10.74 -11.78
CA THR A 337 -19.58 11.49 -11.23
C THR A 337 -19.11 12.48 -10.19
N LEU A 338 -19.39 13.77 -10.39
CA LEU A 338 -19.21 14.79 -9.35
C LEU A 338 -20.44 14.86 -8.46
N ILE A 339 -20.24 15.15 -7.19
CA ILE A 339 -21.33 15.45 -6.25
C ILE A 339 -21.10 16.82 -5.65
N ALA A 340 -22.00 17.78 -5.92
CA ALA A 340 -22.01 19.10 -5.32
C ALA A 340 -23.07 19.20 -4.20
N ASN A 341 -22.98 20.24 -3.38
CA ASN A 341 -23.86 20.46 -2.21
C ASN A 341 -23.83 19.28 -1.23
N VAL A 342 -22.65 18.70 -1.02
CA VAL A 342 -22.49 17.59 -0.07
C VAL A 342 -22.61 18.07 1.39
N SER A 343 -23.24 17.25 2.23
CA SER A 343 -23.28 17.44 3.68
C SER A 343 -22.57 16.30 4.40
N ASN A 344 -22.13 16.57 5.62
CA ASN A 344 -21.31 15.60 6.38
C ASN A 344 -22.10 14.36 6.83
N ASP A 345 -23.43 14.33 6.75
CA ASP A 345 -24.27 13.20 7.09
C ASP A 345 -24.48 12.22 5.92
N MET A 346 -24.02 12.55 4.71
CA MET A 346 -24.08 11.68 3.55
C MET A 346 -23.08 10.53 3.67
N ARG A 347 -23.49 9.31 3.33
CA ARG A 347 -22.64 8.11 3.40
C ARG A 347 -21.36 8.28 2.59
N VAL A 348 -21.43 8.90 1.43
CA VAL A 348 -20.28 9.19 0.56
C VAL A 348 -19.21 10.04 1.24
N MET A 349 -19.54 10.78 2.32
CA MET A 349 -18.61 11.61 3.08
C MET A 349 -18.00 10.90 4.29
N HIS A 350 -18.50 9.71 4.67
CA HIS A 350 -17.97 8.91 5.79
C HIS A 350 -17.18 7.69 5.32
N GLU A 351 -17.68 7.00 4.31
CA GLU A 351 -17.08 5.77 3.81
C GLU A 351 -16.10 6.09 2.67
N GLU A 352 -15.02 5.33 2.55
CA GLU A 352 -14.12 5.38 1.39
C GLU A 352 -14.89 4.98 0.13
N ILE A 353 -14.85 5.83 -0.89
CA ILE A 353 -15.68 5.64 -2.09
C ILE A 353 -15.22 4.44 -2.91
N PHE A 354 -13.92 4.35 -3.18
CA PHE A 354 -13.34 3.27 -3.97
C PHE A 354 -14.08 3.05 -5.31
N GLY A 355 -14.26 4.14 -6.05
CA GLY A 355 -15.03 4.21 -7.28
C GLY A 355 -14.95 5.59 -7.94
N PRO A 356 -15.54 5.79 -9.12
CA PRO A 356 -15.38 7.01 -9.93
C PRO A 356 -16.33 8.15 -9.50
N ILE A 357 -16.57 8.30 -8.20
CA ILE A 357 -17.44 9.35 -7.64
C ILE A 357 -16.56 10.33 -6.87
N LEU A 358 -16.76 11.63 -7.05
CA LEU A 358 -15.93 12.69 -6.52
C LEU A 358 -16.76 13.81 -5.91
N PRO A 359 -16.96 13.84 -4.59
CA PRO A 359 -17.59 14.93 -3.88
C PRO A 359 -16.77 16.22 -3.93
N LEU A 360 -17.44 17.35 -4.12
CA LEU A 360 -16.89 18.69 -4.08
C LEU A 360 -17.26 19.35 -2.74
N VAL A 361 -16.27 19.83 -2.03
CA VAL A 361 -16.41 20.46 -0.71
C VAL A 361 -15.86 21.88 -0.82
N PRO A 362 -16.71 22.89 -1.04
CA PRO A 362 -16.24 24.27 -1.16
C PRO A 362 -15.80 24.81 0.20
N TYR A 363 -14.73 25.60 0.20
CA TYR A 363 -14.23 26.31 1.37
C TYR A 363 -14.03 27.81 1.07
N ASP A 364 -13.99 28.64 2.11
CA ASP A 364 -13.83 30.09 1.98
C ASP A 364 -12.37 30.54 2.25
N ASN A 365 -11.62 29.77 3.04
CA ASN A 365 -10.20 30.00 3.30
C ASN A 365 -9.47 28.68 3.63
N LEU A 366 -8.14 28.66 3.54
CA LEU A 366 -7.32 27.46 3.73
C LEU A 366 -7.46 26.86 5.14
N ASP A 367 -7.74 27.70 6.17
CA ASP A 367 -7.95 27.23 7.54
C ASP A 367 -9.14 26.27 7.63
N GLN A 368 -10.23 26.59 6.91
CA GLN A 368 -11.40 25.71 6.84
C GLN A 368 -11.05 24.38 6.15
N ALA A 369 -10.25 24.41 5.08
CA ALA A 369 -9.83 23.19 4.39
C ALA A 369 -8.96 22.30 5.29
N ILE A 370 -7.98 22.87 5.98
CA ILE A 370 -7.13 22.17 6.94
C ILE A 370 -7.95 21.60 8.10
N ALA A 371 -8.84 22.40 8.68
CA ALA A 371 -9.72 21.97 9.77
C ALA A 371 -10.64 20.82 9.31
N TYR A 372 -11.13 20.87 8.06
CA TYR A 372 -11.98 19.84 7.50
C TYR A 372 -11.25 18.49 7.37
N VAL A 373 -9.99 18.51 6.93
CA VAL A 373 -9.13 17.30 6.89
C VAL A 373 -8.88 16.76 8.29
N ASN A 374 -8.52 17.65 9.24
CA ASN A 374 -8.15 17.24 10.60
C ASN A 374 -9.34 16.71 11.43
N ALA A 375 -10.56 17.09 11.07
CA ALA A 375 -11.79 16.56 11.70
C ALA A 375 -12.12 15.12 11.26
N ARG A 376 -11.35 14.54 10.35
CA ARG A 376 -11.58 13.22 9.76
C ARG A 376 -10.47 12.22 10.11
N PRO A 377 -10.74 10.90 9.97
CA PRO A 377 -9.70 9.90 10.09
C PRO A 377 -8.52 10.19 9.16
N ARG A 378 -7.31 10.02 9.65
CA ARG A 378 -6.07 10.26 8.89
C ARG A 378 -6.04 9.41 7.62
N PRO A 379 -5.94 10.01 6.43
CA PRO A 379 -5.98 9.32 5.16
C PRO A 379 -4.64 8.67 4.81
N LEU A 380 -4.66 7.70 3.88
CA LEU A 380 -3.44 7.12 3.31
C LEU A 380 -2.69 8.12 2.44
N ALA A 381 -3.40 8.94 1.67
CA ALA A 381 -2.80 9.99 0.84
C ALA A 381 -3.49 11.35 1.02
N LEU A 382 -2.74 12.42 0.75
CA LEU A 382 -3.21 13.79 0.68
C LEU A 382 -2.60 14.48 -0.54
N TYR A 383 -3.37 15.30 -1.21
CA TYR A 383 -2.95 16.05 -2.40
C TYR A 383 -3.15 17.54 -2.17
N TYR A 384 -2.15 18.34 -2.52
CA TYR A 384 -2.27 19.80 -2.54
C TYR A 384 -1.89 20.35 -3.91
N PHE A 385 -2.73 21.24 -4.44
CA PHE A 385 -2.52 21.90 -5.72
C PHE A 385 -2.36 23.40 -5.51
N GLY A 386 -1.20 23.94 -5.79
CA GLY A 386 -0.84 25.35 -5.63
C GLY A 386 0.67 25.52 -5.57
N ASN A 387 1.13 26.76 -5.80
CA ASN A 387 2.55 27.07 -5.89
C ASN A 387 3.01 28.08 -4.82
N PHE A 388 2.16 28.43 -3.87
CA PHE A 388 2.50 29.34 -2.81
C PHE A 388 3.11 28.57 -1.62
N ASP A 389 4.39 28.79 -1.36
CA ASP A 389 5.16 27.99 -0.39
C ASP A 389 4.55 28.00 1.01
N ASP A 390 4.07 29.15 1.50
CA ASP A 390 3.44 29.24 2.83
C ASP A 390 2.21 28.34 2.94
N HIS A 391 1.37 28.26 1.91
CA HIS A 391 0.20 27.39 1.90
C HIS A 391 0.62 25.91 1.86
N ILE A 392 1.63 25.56 1.04
CA ILE A 392 2.19 24.21 0.99
C ILE A 392 2.71 23.82 2.38
N GLN A 393 3.55 24.67 2.99
CA GLN A 393 4.12 24.39 4.31
C GLN A 393 3.06 24.28 5.40
N ARG A 394 2.01 25.10 5.35
CA ARG A 394 0.89 24.99 6.28
C ARG A 394 0.18 23.65 6.15
N VAL A 395 -0.19 23.24 4.93
CA VAL A 395 -0.84 21.93 4.71
C VAL A 395 0.06 20.79 5.20
N LEU A 396 1.36 20.81 4.88
CA LEU A 396 2.31 19.78 5.29
C LEU A 396 2.51 19.72 6.81
N ASN A 397 2.51 20.84 7.50
CA ASN A 397 2.78 20.91 8.94
C ASN A 397 1.52 20.75 9.80
N GLU A 398 0.36 21.17 9.29
CA GLU A 398 -0.89 21.22 10.05
C GLU A 398 -1.80 20.00 9.78
N THR A 399 -1.44 19.10 8.83
CA THR A 399 -2.19 17.85 8.54
C THR A 399 -1.32 16.60 8.69
N VAL A 400 -1.95 15.44 8.87
CA VAL A 400 -1.25 14.15 8.94
C VAL A 400 -1.89 13.16 7.97
N ALA A 401 -1.07 12.61 7.07
CA ALA A 401 -1.44 11.56 6.11
C ALA A 401 -0.33 10.52 6.00
N GLY A 402 -0.60 9.39 5.36
CA GLY A 402 0.44 8.39 5.06
C GLY A 402 1.48 8.93 4.07
N GLY A 403 1.04 9.61 3.02
CA GLY A 403 1.90 10.29 2.05
C GLY A 403 1.25 11.51 1.44
N VAL A 404 2.05 12.42 0.88
CA VAL A 404 1.58 13.64 0.23
C VAL A 404 2.17 13.78 -1.16
N THR A 405 1.36 14.24 -2.12
CA THR A 405 1.85 14.69 -3.42
C THR A 405 1.45 16.14 -3.64
N ILE A 406 2.40 16.98 -4.04
CA ILE A 406 2.18 18.39 -4.37
C ILE A 406 2.06 18.53 -5.89
N ASN A 407 1.04 19.23 -6.34
CA ASN A 407 0.75 19.54 -7.74
C ASN A 407 0.58 18.32 -8.66
N ASP A 408 0.23 17.17 -8.09
CA ASP A 408 -0.21 15.99 -8.82
C ASP A 408 -1.01 15.05 -7.90
N ALA A 409 -1.47 13.91 -8.43
CA ALA A 409 -2.11 12.85 -7.67
C ALA A 409 -1.34 11.53 -7.84
N LEU A 410 -1.41 10.64 -6.84
CA LEU A 410 -0.88 9.27 -6.82
C LEU A 410 0.65 9.12 -6.83
N LEU A 411 1.43 10.04 -7.38
CA LEU A 411 2.83 9.84 -7.78
C LEU A 411 3.82 9.49 -6.65
N HIS A 412 3.48 9.78 -5.38
CA HIS A 412 4.34 9.40 -4.25
C HIS A 412 4.48 7.87 -4.10
N VAL A 413 3.46 7.08 -4.51
CA VAL A 413 3.50 5.61 -4.44
C VAL A 413 4.52 5.01 -5.41
N SER A 414 4.86 5.71 -6.48
CA SER A 414 5.80 5.23 -7.50
C SER A 414 7.27 5.48 -7.15
N GLN A 415 7.56 5.98 -5.94
CA GLN A 415 8.90 6.36 -5.52
C GLN A 415 9.49 5.30 -4.60
N ASP A 416 10.35 4.40 -5.12
CA ASP A 416 10.95 3.30 -4.36
C ASP A 416 11.83 3.77 -3.17
N HIS A 417 12.28 5.02 -3.17
CA HIS A 417 13.09 5.60 -2.09
C HIS A 417 12.25 6.30 -1.00
N LEU A 418 10.93 6.38 -1.16
CA LEU A 418 10.01 6.87 -0.13
C LEU A 418 9.31 5.71 0.56
N PRO A 419 9.06 5.81 1.89
CA PRO A 419 8.21 4.83 2.56
C PRO A 419 6.78 4.98 2.07
N PHE A 420 6.13 3.86 1.77
CA PHE A 420 4.70 3.84 1.52
C PHE A 420 4.00 3.13 2.68
N GLY A 421 3.03 3.79 3.29
CA GLY A 421 2.27 3.27 4.42
C GLY A 421 1.38 4.32 5.06
N GLY A 422 0.32 3.87 5.72
CA GLY A 422 -0.67 4.70 6.38
C GLY A 422 -0.32 5.08 7.82
N VAL A 423 -1.22 5.82 8.46
CA VAL A 423 -1.11 6.25 9.85
C VAL A 423 -2.45 6.12 10.58
N GLY A 424 -2.49 5.33 11.64
CA GLY A 424 -3.71 5.05 12.42
C GLY A 424 -4.77 4.32 11.58
N PRO A 425 -5.94 4.93 11.30
CA PRO A 425 -7.01 4.27 10.53
C PRO A 425 -6.63 3.88 9.10
N SER A 426 -5.63 4.54 8.49
CA SER A 426 -5.14 4.22 7.16
C SER A 426 -4.01 3.20 7.14
N GLY A 427 -3.48 2.78 8.31
CA GLY A 427 -2.49 1.71 8.36
C GLY A 427 -1.43 1.87 9.44
N MET A 428 -0.49 0.95 9.44
CA MET A 428 0.70 0.94 10.29
C MET A 428 1.85 0.22 9.59
N GLY A 429 3.06 0.69 9.84
CA GLY A 429 4.25 0.23 9.13
C GLY A 429 4.37 0.90 7.76
N SER A 430 5.34 0.47 7.00
CA SER A 430 5.58 0.92 5.63
C SER A 430 6.44 -0.07 4.88
N TYR A 431 6.35 -0.05 3.57
CA TYR A 431 7.19 -0.84 2.68
C TYR A 431 7.61 0.02 1.47
N HIS A 432 8.23 -0.48 0.49
CA HIS A 432 8.95 0.03 -0.68
C HIS A 432 10.45 0.13 -0.42
N GLY A 433 11.22 -0.27 -1.41
CA GLY A 433 12.67 -0.16 -1.44
C GLY A 433 13.34 -0.61 -0.13
N LYS A 434 14.18 0.25 0.41
CA LYS A 434 14.88 -0.03 1.67
C LYS A 434 13.94 -0.20 2.88
N PHE A 435 12.83 0.53 2.91
CA PHE A 435 11.86 0.41 4.02
C PHE A 435 11.23 -0.98 4.04
N GLY A 436 10.89 -1.54 2.86
CA GLY A 436 10.43 -2.93 2.76
C GLY A 436 11.49 -3.94 3.19
N PHE A 437 12.75 -3.75 2.77
CA PHE A 437 13.86 -4.59 3.25
C PHE A 437 14.00 -4.53 4.78
N ASP A 438 13.94 -3.34 5.38
CA ASP A 438 14.07 -3.16 6.83
C ASP A 438 12.86 -3.75 7.59
N THR A 439 11.64 -3.58 7.07
CA THR A 439 10.41 -4.16 7.64
C THR A 439 10.47 -5.69 7.71
N PHE A 440 11.03 -6.34 6.69
CA PHE A 440 11.20 -7.79 6.65
C PHE A 440 12.56 -8.27 7.19
N SER A 441 13.27 -7.42 7.92
CA SER A 441 14.56 -7.72 8.53
C SER A 441 14.55 -7.47 10.04
N LYS A 442 15.19 -8.35 10.82
CA LYS A 442 15.59 -8.02 12.16
C LYS A 442 16.90 -7.24 12.12
N LEU A 443 16.86 -5.99 12.50
CA LEU A 443 18.07 -5.21 12.76
C LEU A 443 18.63 -5.65 14.11
N LYS A 444 19.58 -6.60 14.10
CA LYS A 444 20.18 -7.18 15.32
C LYS A 444 21.27 -6.24 15.85
N PRO A 445 21.08 -5.66 17.04
CA PRO A 445 22.17 -4.94 17.71
C PRO A 445 23.17 -5.93 18.28
N ILE A 446 24.46 -5.67 18.05
CA ILE A 446 25.57 -6.46 18.54
C ILE A 446 26.56 -5.50 19.21
N TYR A 447 26.97 -5.83 20.41
CA TYR A 447 27.98 -5.11 21.18
C TYR A 447 29.21 -5.99 21.31
N HIS A 448 30.35 -5.48 20.87
CA HIS A 448 31.65 -6.18 20.96
C HIS A 448 32.48 -5.60 22.09
N GLN A 449 32.56 -6.33 23.18
CA GLN A 449 33.39 -5.96 24.36
C GLN A 449 34.82 -6.48 24.16
N PRO A 450 35.83 -5.65 24.14
CA PRO A 450 37.21 -6.08 24.10
C PRO A 450 37.66 -6.63 25.48
N ALA A 451 38.72 -7.43 25.49
CA ALA A 451 39.27 -8.00 26.72
C ALA A 451 39.75 -6.90 27.69
N LEU A 452 40.42 -5.88 27.16
CA LEU A 452 40.82 -4.70 27.93
C LEU A 452 39.65 -3.70 27.94
N ASN A 453 39.08 -3.47 29.12
CA ASN A 453 37.95 -2.55 29.32
C ASN A 453 37.94 -2.05 30.79
N GLY A 454 37.28 -0.93 31.02
CA GLY A 454 37.13 -0.29 32.30
C GLY A 454 35.98 -0.80 33.18
N LEU A 455 35.23 -1.84 32.75
CA LEU A 455 34.01 -2.29 33.45
C LEU A 455 34.27 -2.78 34.89
N HIS A 456 35.48 -3.18 35.22
CA HIS A 456 35.84 -3.53 36.61
C HIS A 456 35.62 -2.37 37.58
N LEU A 457 35.69 -1.11 37.12
CA LEU A 457 35.43 0.08 37.94
C LEU A 457 33.93 0.24 38.30
N PHE A 458 33.06 -0.44 37.59
CA PHE A 458 31.60 -0.39 37.80
C PHE A 458 31.05 -1.62 38.54
N LYS A 459 31.94 -2.55 38.96
CA LYS A 459 31.53 -3.78 39.64
C LYS A 459 31.65 -3.62 41.14
N PRO A 460 30.81 -4.31 41.95
CA PRO A 460 30.98 -4.40 43.39
C PRO A 460 32.25 -5.18 43.76
N PRO A 461 32.79 -4.93 44.97
CA PRO A 461 32.26 -4.04 46.01
C PRO A 461 32.45 -2.57 45.68
N TYR A 462 31.34 -1.80 45.80
CA TYR A 462 31.36 -0.36 45.56
C TYR A 462 32.09 0.37 46.69
N GLY A 463 32.94 1.33 46.37
CA GLY A 463 33.72 2.10 47.34
C GLY A 463 33.93 3.54 46.85
N LYS A 464 34.75 4.30 47.56
CA LYS A 464 35.01 5.74 47.32
C LYS A 464 35.37 6.06 45.85
N ARG A 465 36.05 5.15 45.13
CA ARG A 465 36.39 5.31 43.72
C ARG A 465 35.15 5.29 42.85
N PHE A 466 34.24 4.35 43.11
CA PHE A 466 32.96 4.26 42.39
C PHE A 466 32.09 5.49 42.68
N GLU A 467 32.00 5.93 43.94
CA GLU A 467 31.23 7.13 44.31
C GLU A 467 31.74 8.40 43.61
N SER A 468 33.07 8.55 43.51
CA SER A 468 33.68 9.67 42.80
C SER A 468 33.41 9.63 41.30
N LEU A 469 33.49 8.42 40.72
CA LEU A 469 33.18 8.20 39.29
C LEU A 469 31.71 8.51 38.98
N ILE A 470 30.77 7.98 39.75
CA ILE A 470 29.35 8.22 39.59
C ILE A 470 29.02 9.69 39.77
N LYS A 471 29.60 10.37 40.77
CA LYS A 471 29.42 11.82 40.96
C LYS A 471 29.91 12.64 39.77
N PHE A 472 30.96 12.19 39.09
CA PHE A 472 31.45 12.80 37.85
C PHE A 472 30.51 12.53 36.67
N LEU A 473 30.01 11.31 36.53
CA LEU A 473 29.14 10.90 35.44
C LEU A 473 27.73 11.50 35.50
N LEU A 474 27.26 11.87 36.71
CA LEU A 474 25.94 12.47 36.95
C LEU A 474 25.94 14.01 36.90
N LYS A 475 27.11 14.63 36.69
CA LYS A 475 27.23 16.07 36.41
C LYS A 475 27.12 16.36 34.92
#